data_4e167dccd83b7d7c5eec34b3581ab744
#
_entry.id   4e167dccd83b7d7c5eec34b3581ab744
#
_cell.length_a   1.000
_cell.length_b   1.000
_cell.length_c   1.000
_cell.angle_alpha   90.00
_cell.angle_beta   90.00
_cell.angle_gamma   90.00
#
_symmetry.space_group_name_H-M   'P 1'
#
loop_
_entity.id
_entity.type
_entity.pdbx_description
1 polymer ?
#
loop_
_entity_poly.entity_id
_entity_poly.type
_entity_poly.pdbx_seq_one_letter_code
_entity_poly.pdbx_strand_id
1 'polypeptide(L)'
;MTKPLHWNHRAGALGALALALLAQSLLTQTPFALPLVDTLRVETAHLLAYGLLAAAMLLFALAAAPEPHAPAWPEPPRPQPRLALAFTWPALSLALALLGYLAGLALYLSAGESLAVRALWLAGPLLFLASYLPMRARPDRVATLPSDTWWEWALLALMTAAAFALRARYLTAIPGNIDGDITVVGREALALIGQPAWIGINTYFQFPQFFYMLSALSMRLFGQDLYGLFLGSVLIGTATIPAVFWLGRELADRRVGLLAAALLTISYTHNHLSRIVIPSAPLLIVTLFCACLWRGLRTGRGVWFALAGILFGLSPLVYYGARVAFVILPLLFLWLLIWQRRQISGQWRHWLALVFGALLAFGPMLGYALRQFDAFMGRTGTVTLTNPTVYEHLLNKYGVSTLPALLVRQIERTLLTFHLYSDTSPQFAFPGPMLDWLTAALLTLGLGLALARLRDARSFLLVTWFAASLVLGGVLTNDPPNWVHLGIVLPAVVILAAQAGVYLWSLLARPLDQYGRLALAALLVIALAAVGVNNWRTYATWSVTSVQPRTSMARFISRLPGDTQVLLVQEPFSWDDSVFQF
;
A
#
# COMPACT_ATOMS: atom_id res chain seq x y z
N MET A 1 -12.93 39.50 33.15
CA MET A 1 -13.66 38.57 32.28
C MET A 1 -13.15 38.73 30.86
N THR A 2 -12.11 38.02 30.46
CA THR A 2 -11.59 38.00 29.10
C THR A 2 -12.52 37.11 28.28
N LYS A 3 -13.20 37.70 27.26
CA LYS A 3 -13.97 36.90 26.28
C LYS A 3 -13.03 35.85 25.68
N PRO A 4 -13.41 34.55 25.65
CA PRO A 4 -12.60 33.58 24.95
C PRO A 4 -12.50 34.00 23.48
N LEU A 5 -11.29 34.07 22.94
CA LEU A 5 -11.06 34.23 21.51
C LEU A 5 -11.85 33.13 20.79
N HIS A 6 -12.93 33.47 20.13
CA HIS A 6 -13.67 32.57 19.26
C HIS A 6 -12.76 32.25 18.05
N TRP A 7 -11.96 31.18 18.20
CA TRP A 7 -11.13 30.68 17.10
C TRP A 7 -12.04 30.37 15.90
N ASN A 8 -11.82 31.07 14.79
CA ASN A 8 -12.57 30.79 13.57
C ASN A 8 -11.98 29.56 12.88
N HIS A 9 -12.54 28.38 13.20
CA HIS A 9 -12.10 27.08 12.66
C HIS A 9 -11.99 27.08 11.13
N ARG A 10 -12.85 27.86 10.43
CA ARG A 10 -12.80 27.97 8.97
C ARG A 10 -11.55 28.72 8.51
N ALA A 11 -11.29 29.87 9.08
CA ALA A 11 -10.12 30.68 8.75
C ALA A 11 -8.83 29.89 9.06
N GLY A 12 -8.79 29.18 10.19
CA GLY A 12 -7.66 28.33 10.56
C GLY A 12 -7.42 27.19 9.56
N ALA A 13 -8.46 26.48 9.16
CA ALA A 13 -8.33 25.36 8.21
C ALA A 13 -7.94 25.83 6.80
N LEU A 14 -8.52 26.95 6.33
CA LEU A 14 -8.16 27.53 5.02
C LEU A 14 -6.75 28.13 5.05
N GLY A 15 -6.36 28.77 6.15
CA GLY A 15 -4.99 29.23 6.36
C GLY A 15 -3.98 28.09 6.33
N ALA A 16 -4.29 26.96 6.98
CA ALA A 16 -3.46 25.75 6.95
C ALA A 16 -3.31 25.19 5.52
N LEU A 17 -4.40 25.14 4.75
CA LEU A 17 -4.35 24.74 3.35
C LEU A 17 -3.47 25.68 2.53
N ALA A 18 -3.63 26.99 2.69
CA ALA A 18 -2.81 27.99 1.99
C ALA A 18 -1.32 27.83 2.33
N LEU A 19 -0.97 27.60 3.60
CA LEU A 19 0.41 27.34 4.03
C LEU A 19 0.97 26.05 3.41
N ALA A 20 0.18 24.97 3.37
CA ALA A 20 0.61 23.70 2.76
C ALA A 20 0.83 23.84 1.25
N LEU A 21 -0.05 24.57 0.55
CA LEU A 21 0.11 24.84 -0.89
C LEU A 21 1.30 25.76 -1.17
N LEU A 22 1.53 26.78 -0.34
CA LEU A 22 2.69 27.64 -0.45
C LEU A 22 3.99 26.87 -0.21
N ALA A 23 4.05 26.04 0.82
CA ALA A 23 5.18 25.16 1.06
C ALA A 23 5.47 24.27 -0.14
N GLN A 24 4.42 23.67 -0.72
CA GLN A 24 4.56 22.81 -1.88
C GLN A 24 5.08 23.57 -3.11
N SER A 25 4.65 24.83 -3.32
CA SER A 25 5.16 25.66 -4.41
C SER A 25 6.63 26.02 -4.25
N LEU A 26 7.11 26.19 -3.01
CA LEU A 26 8.52 26.41 -2.70
C LEU A 26 9.40 25.18 -2.95
N LEU A 27 8.84 23.96 -2.79
CA LEU A 27 9.56 22.71 -2.94
C LEU A 27 9.62 22.21 -4.39
N THR A 28 8.61 22.45 -5.21
CA THR A 28 8.42 21.74 -6.49
C THR A 28 8.30 22.64 -7.70
N GLN A 29 8.70 23.90 -7.70
CA GLN A 29 8.58 24.80 -8.86
C GLN A 29 7.29 24.54 -9.69
N THR A 30 6.15 24.47 -9.01
CA THR A 30 4.85 24.20 -9.63
C THR A 30 4.45 25.36 -10.54
N PRO A 31 3.46 25.19 -11.47
CA PRO A 31 2.96 26.30 -12.29
C PRO A 31 2.35 27.47 -11.50
N PHE A 32 2.25 27.33 -10.18
CA PHE A 32 1.92 28.40 -9.22
C PHE A 32 3.15 28.98 -8.51
N ALA A 33 4.38 28.73 -9.06
CA ALA A 33 5.59 29.31 -8.49
C ALA A 33 5.44 30.83 -8.43
N LEU A 34 5.45 31.36 -7.21
CA LEU A 34 5.42 32.80 -7.01
C LEU A 34 6.76 33.37 -7.48
N PRO A 35 6.80 34.54 -8.13
CA PRO A 35 8.04 35.20 -8.57
C PRO A 35 9.07 35.40 -7.44
N LEU A 36 8.62 35.34 -6.19
CA LEU A 36 9.44 35.41 -4.99
C LEU A 36 10.42 34.25 -4.84
N VAL A 37 10.10 33.08 -5.42
CA VAL A 37 10.93 31.86 -5.30
C VAL A 37 12.24 31.97 -6.07
N ASP A 38 12.24 32.67 -7.19
CA ASP A 38 13.41 32.85 -8.04
C ASP A 38 14.53 33.68 -7.38
N THR A 39 14.19 34.40 -6.30
CA THR A 39 15.13 35.27 -5.56
C THR A 39 15.73 34.61 -4.33
N LEU A 40 15.16 33.48 -3.85
CA LEU A 40 15.63 32.77 -2.66
C LEU A 40 16.69 31.72 -3.04
N ARG A 41 17.74 31.59 -2.21
CA ARG A 41 18.65 30.43 -2.31
C ARG A 41 17.84 29.15 -2.05
N VAL A 42 18.09 28.09 -2.81
CA VAL A 42 17.37 26.81 -2.74
C VAL A 42 17.28 26.27 -1.31
N GLU A 43 18.37 26.33 -0.54
CA GLU A 43 18.39 25.87 0.86
C GLU A 43 17.45 26.68 1.76
N THR A 44 17.40 28.00 1.58
CA THR A 44 16.52 28.90 2.35
C THR A 44 15.05 28.62 2.00
N ALA A 45 14.75 28.40 0.73
CA ALA A 45 13.40 28.04 0.29
C ALA A 45 12.93 26.72 0.89
N HIS A 46 13.80 25.70 0.94
CA HIS A 46 13.49 24.42 1.55
C HIS A 46 13.24 24.54 3.07
N LEU A 47 14.10 25.24 3.81
CA LEU A 47 13.92 25.47 5.25
C LEU A 47 12.61 26.20 5.55
N LEU A 48 12.28 27.22 4.76
CA LEU A 48 11.01 27.93 4.86
C LEU A 48 9.83 27.00 4.59
N ALA A 49 9.91 26.19 3.54
CA ALA A 49 8.86 25.23 3.22
C ALA A 49 8.63 24.19 4.33
N TYR A 50 9.69 23.70 4.97
CA TYR A 50 9.57 22.77 6.09
C TYR A 50 8.86 23.43 7.28
N GLY A 51 9.20 24.67 7.57
CA GLY A 51 8.50 25.46 8.60
C GLY A 51 7.01 25.66 8.27
N LEU A 52 6.68 25.96 7.01
CA LEU A 52 5.31 26.12 6.53
C LEU A 52 4.52 24.80 6.58
N LEU A 53 5.11 23.66 6.24
CA LEU A 53 4.46 22.35 6.36
C LEU A 53 4.15 22.04 7.84
N ALA A 54 5.10 22.26 8.74
CA ALA A 54 4.90 22.07 10.17
C ALA A 54 3.81 22.99 10.72
N ALA A 55 3.83 24.26 10.32
CA ALA A 55 2.80 25.24 10.70
C ALA A 55 1.41 24.87 10.15
N ALA A 56 1.33 24.40 8.90
CA ALA A 56 0.09 23.91 8.30
C ALA A 56 -0.49 22.72 9.07
N MET A 57 0.34 21.74 9.41
CA MET A 57 -0.06 20.57 10.23
C MET A 57 -0.64 21.02 11.58
N LEU A 58 0.08 21.87 12.30
CA LEU A 58 -0.32 22.34 13.62
C LEU A 58 -1.61 23.18 13.54
N LEU A 59 -1.66 24.13 12.62
CA LEU A 59 -2.82 25.00 12.44
C LEU A 59 -4.06 24.20 12.07
N PHE A 60 -3.93 23.20 11.19
CA PHE A 60 -5.06 22.35 10.82
C PHE A 60 -5.50 21.44 11.98
N ALA A 61 -4.57 20.88 12.73
CA ALA A 61 -4.85 20.11 13.92
C ALA A 61 -5.64 20.93 14.96
N LEU A 62 -5.26 22.19 15.17
CA LEU A 62 -5.96 23.12 16.07
C LEU A 62 -7.33 23.54 15.51
N ALA A 63 -7.42 23.81 14.22
CA ALA A 63 -8.66 24.19 13.55
C ALA A 63 -9.69 23.04 13.49
N ALA A 64 -9.21 21.81 13.35
CA ALA A 64 -10.02 20.60 13.34
C ALA A 64 -10.16 19.98 14.73
N ALA A 65 -9.99 20.78 15.80
CA ALA A 65 -10.05 20.35 17.20
C ALA A 65 -11.25 19.43 17.48
N PRO A 66 -11.15 18.52 18.43
CA PRO A 66 -12.00 17.35 18.52
C PRO A 66 -13.47 17.71 18.65
N GLU A 67 -14.29 17.23 17.73
CA GLU A 67 -15.67 16.95 18.09
C GLU A 67 -15.61 15.96 19.27
N PRO A 68 -16.20 16.28 20.42
CA PRO A 68 -16.01 15.50 21.65
C PRO A 68 -16.55 14.08 21.62
N HIS A 69 -17.08 13.64 20.50
CA HIS A 69 -17.76 12.35 20.33
C HIS A 69 -17.16 11.60 19.14
N ALA A 70 -16.00 10.94 19.35
CA ALA A 70 -15.76 9.74 18.57
C ALA A 70 -16.95 8.80 18.82
N PRO A 71 -17.61 8.27 17.76
CA PRO A 71 -18.70 7.32 17.99
C PRO A 71 -18.15 6.20 18.85
N ALA A 72 -18.80 6.00 20.01
CA ALA A 72 -18.45 4.91 20.90
C ALA A 72 -18.41 3.61 20.09
N TRP A 73 -17.39 2.82 20.28
CA TRP A 73 -17.38 1.48 19.72
C TRP A 73 -18.67 0.79 20.14
N PRO A 74 -19.34 0.08 19.21
CA PRO A 74 -20.50 -0.72 19.60
C PRO A 74 -20.06 -1.67 20.71
N GLU A 75 -20.86 -1.77 21.77
CA GLU A 75 -20.57 -2.73 22.83
C GLU A 75 -20.38 -4.11 22.22
N PRO A 76 -19.30 -4.82 22.54
CA PRO A 76 -19.08 -6.15 22.03
C PRO A 76 -20.29 -7.02 22.40
N PRO A 77 -20.83 -7.81 21.46
CA PRO A 77 -21.96 -8.68 21.77
C PRO A 77 -21.59 -9.59 22.93
N ARG A 78 -22.42 -9.63 23.97
CA ARG A 78 -22.21 -10.48 25.13
C ARG A 78 -21.98 -11.92 24.66
N PRO A 79 -20.93 -12.61 25.08
CA PRO A 79 -20.66 -13.97 24.69
C PRO A 79 -21.83 -14.85 25.14
N GLN A 80 -22.56 -15.44 24.21
CA GLN A 80 -23.57 -16.43 24.58
C GLN A 80 -22.85 -17.77 24.80
N PRO A 81 -23.05 -18.41 25.96
CA PRO A 81 -22.53 -19.74 26.22
C PRO A 81 -23.26 -20.76 25.35
N ARG A 82 -22.64 -21.23 24.28
CA ARG A 82 -23.10 -22.41 23.55
C ARG A 82 -21.90 -23.32 23.34
N LEU A 83 -21.60 -24.12 24.34
CA LEU A 83 -20.89 -25.36 24.22
C LEU A 83 -21.91 -26.47 24.00
N ALA A 84 -22.51 -26.53 22.82
CA ALA A 84 -23.06 -27.78 22.33
C ALA A 84 -21.99 -28.34 21.36
N LEU A 85 -21.24 -29.33 21.81
CA LEU A 85 -20.42 -30.19 20.97
C LEU A 85 -21.33 -31.08 20.10
N ALA A 86 -22.20 -30.45 19.30
CA ALA A 86 -22.93 -31.17 18.26
C ALA A 86 -21.99 -31.27 17.05
N PHE A 87 -21.97 -32.42 16.41
CA PHE A 87 -21.27 -32.67 15.15
C PHE A 87 -21.94 -31.80 14.07
N THR A 88 -21.48 -30.55 13.96
CA THR A 88 -22.06 -29.55 13.05
C THR A 88 -21.11 -29.29 11.91
N TRP A 89 -21.63 -28.90 10.74
CA TRP A 89 -20.80 -28.50 9.58
C TRP A 89 -19.65 -27.56 9.94
N PRO A 90 -19.84 -26.50 10.77
CA PRO A 90 -18.74 -25.64 11.22
C PRO A 90 -17.62 -26.38 11.97
N ALA A 91 -17.98 -27.34 12.84
CA ALA A 91 -16.99 -28.11 13.58
C ALA A 91 -16.22 -29.08 12.67
N LEU A 92 -16.93 -29.73 11.74
CA LEU A 92 -16.31 -30.62 10.76
C LEU A 92 -15.33 -29.86 9.83
N SER A 93 -15.75 -28.73 9.25
CA SER A 93 -14.89 -27.96 8.34
C SER A 93 -13.68 -27.35 9.06
N LEU A 94 -13.83 -26.94 10.32
CA LEU A 94 -12.70 -26.49 11.14
C LEU A 94 -11.73 -27.65 11.44
N ALA A 95 -12.23 -28.83 11.78
CA ALA A 95 -11.42 -30.03 12.02
C ALA A 95 -10.66 -30.45 10.74
N LEU A 96 -11.34 -30.45 9.59
CA LEU A 96 -10.72 -30.75 8.29
C LEU A 96 -9.66 -29.71 7.91
N ALA A 97 -9.89 -28.42 8.18
CA ALA A 97 -8.91 -27.38 7.97
C ALA A 97 -7.64 -27.60 8.83
N LEU A 98 -7.82 -27.94 10.11
CA LEU A 98 -6.72 -28.22 11.02
C LEU A 98 -5.96 -29.51 10.61
N LEU A 99 -6.68 -30.60 10.34
CA LEU A 99 -6.07 -31.85 9.91
C LEU A 99 -5.33 -31.69 8.58
N GLY A 100 -5.94 -30.99 7.61
CA GLY A 100 -5.31 -30.66 6.33
C GLY A 100 -4.04 -29.84 6.51
N TYR A 101 -4.05 -28.85 7.41
CA TYR A 101 -2.87 -28.05 7.73
C TYR A 101 -1.75 -28.89 8.33
N LEU A 102 -2.06 -29.72 9.34
CA LEU A 102 -1.08 -30.58 10.01
C LEU A 102 -0.52 -31.64 9.04
N ALA A 103 -1.39 -32.25 8.22
CA ALA A 103 -0.97 -33.20 7.19
C ALA A 103 -0.09 -32.52 6.12
N GLY A 104 -0.48 -31.34 5.64
CA GLY A 104 0.31 -30.57 4.67
C GLY A 104 1.68 -30.18 5.22
N LEU A 105 1.74 -29.73 6.47
CA LEU A 105 3.00 -29.41 7.14
C LEU A 105 3.87 -30.66 7.35
N ALA A 106 3.30 -31.77 7.81
CA ALA A 106 4.03 -33.02 8.00
C ALA A 106 4.58 -33.58 6.68
N LEU A 107 3.76 -33.58 5.62
CA LEU A 107 4.21 -33.97 4.28
C LEU A 107 5.32 -33.07 3.75
N TYR A 108 5.19 -31.77 3.91
CA TYR A 108 6.25 -30.84 3.53
C TYR A 108 7.55 -31.09 4.33
N LEU A 109 7.43 -31.30 5.63
CA LEU A 109 8.59 -31.58 6.49
C LEU A 109 9.26 -32.95 6.19
N SER A 110 8.54 -33.93 5.70
CA SER A 110 9.10 -35.26 5.37
C SER A 110 9.61 -35.35 3.93
N ALA A 111 8.82 -34.89 2.96
CA ALA A 111 9.06 -35.14 1.53
C ALA A 111 9.26 -33.84 0.69
N GLY A 112 9.15 -32.66 1.30
CA GLY A 112 9.23 -31.41 0.59
C GLY A 112 7.92 -31.02 -0.10
N GLU A 113 8.01 -30.10 -1.07
CA GLU A 113 6.84 -29.61 -1.79
C GLU A 113 6.32 -30.65 -2.79
N SER A 114 5.01 -30.84 -2.78
CA SER A 114 4.30 -31.74 -3.70
C SER A 114 2.92 -31.18 -4.04
N LEU A 115 2.25 -31.76 -5.05
CA LEU A 115 0.88 -31.38 -5.39
C LEU A 115 -0.08 -31.56 -4.20
N ALA A 116 0.10 -32.61 -3.40
CA ALA A 116 -0.70 -32.85 -2.20
C ALA A 116 -0.49 -31.74 -1.16
N VAL A 117 0.74 -31.32 -0.91
CA VAL A 117 1.07 -30.21 -0.01
C VAL A 117 0.39 -28.91 -0.48
N ARG A 118 0.45 -28.59 -1.77
CA ARG A 118 -0.20 -27.40 -2.34
C ARG A 118 -1.72 -27.47 -2.22
N ALA A 119 -2.31 -28.63 -2.52
CA ALA A 119 -3.75 -28.83 -2.42
C ALA A 119 -4.25 -28.67 -0.97
N LEU A 120 -3.55 -29.25 -0.01
CA LEU A 120 -3.86 -29.13 1.41
C LEU A 120 -3.67 -27.70 1.91
N TRP A 121 -2.64 -26.99 1.43
CA TRP A 121 -2.41 -25.60 1.76
C TRP A 121 -3.54 -24.69 1.28
N LEU A 122 -4.00 -24.87 0.02
CA LEU A 122 -5.12 -24.08 -0.50
C LEU A 122 -6.45 -24.46 0.14
N ALA A 123 -6.67 -25.73 0.42
CA ALA A 123 -7.90 -26.22 1.03
C ALA A 123 -8.09 -25.73 2.48
N GLY A 124 -7.01 -25.61 3.25
CA GLY A 124 -7.08 -25.22 4.66
C GLY A 124 -7.82 -23.89 4.90
N PRO A 125 -7.37 -22.76 4.31
CA PRO A 125 -8.07 -21.48 4.43
C PRO A 125 -9.51 -21.50 3.89
N LEU A 126 -9.77 -22.22 2.80
CA LEU A 126 -11.12 -22.35 2.21
C LEU A 126 -12.07 -23.11 3.14
N LEU A 127 -11.64 -24.24 3.68
CA LEU A 127 -12.41 -25.01 4.67
C LEU A 127 -12.65 -24.22 5.95
N PHE A 128 -11.65 -23.46 6.39
CA PHE A 128 -11.80 -22.58 7.53
C PHE A 128 -12.85 -21.51 7.29
N LEU A 129 -12.85 -20.84 6.15
CA LEU A 129 -13.89 -19.87 5.78
C LEU A 129 -15.26 -20.55 5.62
N ALA A 130 -15.32 -21.76 5.08
CA ALA A 130 -16.55 -22.53 4.95
C ALA A 130 -17.20 -22.83 6.31
N SER A 131 -16.43 -22.89 7.40
CA SER A 131 -16.98 -23.04 8.76
C SER A 131 -17.91 -21.89 9.19
N TYR A 132 -17.82 -20.75 8.54
CA TYR A 132 -18.68 -19.58 8.81
C TYR A 132 -19.93 -19.50 7.92
N LEU A 133 -20.05 -20.32 6.84
CA LEU A 133 -21.18 -20.25 5.89
C LEU A 133 -22.55 -20.50 6.54
N PRO A 134 -22.72 -21.48 7.47
CA PRO A 134 -24.02 -21.76 8.06
C PRO A 134 -24.50 -20.72 9.08
N MET A 135 -23.61 -19.79 9.46
CA MET A 135 -23.98 -18.73 10.38
C MET A 135 -24.89 -17.74 9.67
N ARG A 136 -26.24 -17.95 9.76
CA ARG A 136 -27.21 -16.96 9.31
C ARG A 136 -26.80 -15.59 9.82
N ALA A 137 -26.62 -14.66 8.90
CA ALA A 137 -26.35 -13.28 9.23
C ALA A 137 -27.45 -12.79 10.19
N ARG A 138 -27.13 -12.64 11.48
CA ARG A 138 -27.99 -11.86 12.35
C ARG A 138 -28.01 -10.46 11.78
N PRO A 139 -29.20 -9.82 11.67
CA PRO A 139 -29.27 -8.44 11.25
C PRO A 139 -28.28 -7.65 12.13
N ASP A 140 -27.37 -6.94 11.47
CA ASP A 140 -26.34 -6.16 12.14
C ASP A 140 -27.07 -5.16 13.07
N ARG A 141 -26.99 -5.37 14.39
CA ARG A 141 -27.41 -4.38 15.40
C ARG A 141 -26.45 -3.18 15.46
N VAL A 142 -25.42 -3.20 14.66
CA VAL A 142 -24.47 -2.10 14.45
C VAL A 142 -25.15 -1.05 13.60
N ALA A 143 -25.02 0.21 13.98
CA ALA A 143 -25.48 1.34 13.20
C ALA A 143 -25.16 1.09 11.72
N THR A 144 -26.21 0.81 10.96
CA THR A 144 -26.10 0.58 9.53
C THR A 144 -25.44 1.81 8.93
N LEU A 145 -24.31 1.61 8.24
CA LEU A 145 -23.82 2.68 7.36
C LEU A 145 -25.02 3.10 6.50
N PRO A 146 -25.21 4.41 6.25
CA PRO A 146 -26.32 4.89 5.45
C PRO A 146 -26.49 4.02 4.21
N SER A 147 -27.72 3.70 3.84
CA SER A 147 -28.03 2.80 2.72
C SER A 147 -27.21 3.20 1.50
N ASP A 148 -26.55 2.21 0.90
CA ASP A 148 -25.76 2.42 -0.30
C ASP A 148 -26.66 2.96 -1.41
N THR A 149 -26.25 4.08 -1.99
CA THR A 149 -26.92 4.63 -3.14
C THR A 149 -26.26 4.08 -4.41
N TRP A 150 -27.05 3.68 -5.40
CA TRP A 150 -26.53 3.08 -6.65
C TRP A 150 -25.46 3.93 -7.34
N TRP A 151 -25.56 5.25 -7.26
CA TRP A 151 -24.60 6.16 -7.88
C TRP A 151 -23.19 6.08 -7.24
N GLU A 152 -23.06 5.71 -5.97
CA GLU A 152 -21.77 5.52 -5.29
C GLU A 152 -21.04 4.32 -5.89
N TRP A 153 -21.76 3.23 -6.12
CA TRP A 153 -21.22 2.05 -6.78
C TRP A 153 -20.90 2.31 -8.25
N ALA A 154 -21.76 3.09 -8.94
CA ALA A 154 -21.49 3.50 -10.32
C ALA A 154 -20.23 4.37 -10.41
N LEU A 155 -20.06 5.32 -9.49
CA LEU A 155 -18.85 6.16 -9.42
C LEU A 155 -17.60 5.33 -9.09
N LEU A 156 -17.68 4.40 -8.15
CA LEU A 156 -16.58 3.50 -7.83
C LEU A 156 -16.23 2.61 -9.03
N ALA A 157 -17.23 2.07 -9.72
CA ALA A 157 -17.02 1.28 -10.93
C ALA A 157 -16.34 2.11 -12.03
N LEU A 158 -16.80 3.37 -12.24
CA LEU A 158 -16.17 4.30 -13.19
C LEU A 158 -14.72 4.59 -12.82
N MET A 159 -14.43 4.90 -11.56
CA MET A 159 -13.05 5.11 -11.09
C MET A 159 -12.18 3.87 -11.27
N THR A 160 -12.74 2.69 -10.98
CA THR A 160 -12.01 1.42 -11.16
C THR A 160 -11.73 1.14 -12.65
N ALA A 161 -12.71 1.39 -13.52
CA ALA A 161 -12.55 1.28 -14.97
C ALA A 161 -11.52 2.29 -15.51
N ALA A 162 -11.58 3.55 -15.07
CA ALA A 162 -10.59 4.57 -15.41
C ALA A 162 -9.18 4.18 -14.92
N ALA A 163 -9.08 3.65 -13.69
CA ALA A 163 -7.84 3.16 -13.15
C ALA A 163 -7.26 2.01 -14.00
N PHE A 164 -8.10 1.05 -14.42
CA PHE A 164 -7.69 -0.03 -15.32
C PHE A 164 -7.22 0.54 -16.67
N ALA A 165 -8.00 1.42 -17.29
CA ALA A 165 -7.66 2.01 -18.58
C ALA A 165 -6.33 2.76 -18.55
N LEU A 166 -6.07 3.56 -17.51
CA LEU A 166 -4.80 4.26 -17.32
C LEU A 166 -3.61 3.30 -17.13
N ARG A 167 -3.82 2.17 -16.45
CA ARG A 167 -2.77 1.18 -16.16
C ARG A 167 -2.54 0.21 -17.32
N ALA A 168 -3.57 -0.13 -18.07
CA ALA A 168 -3.46 -1.05 -19.20
C ALA A 168 -3.03 -0.36 -20.51
N ARG A 169 -3.22 0.98 -20.62
CA ARG A 169 -2.90 1.73 -21.86
C ARG A 169 -1.39 1.68 -22.15
N TYR A 170 -1.02 1.26 -23.37
CA TYR A 170 0.37 1.15 -23.83
C TYR A 170 1.25 0.30 -22.86
N LEU A 171 0.73 -0.82 -22.38
CA LEU A 171 1.32 -1.59 -21.28
C LEU A 171 2.74 -2.09 -21.57
N THR A 172 3.05 -2.46 -22.81
CA THR A 172 4.38 -2.92 -23.23
C THR A 172 5.33 -1.78 -23.62
N ALA A 173 4.80 -0.57 -23.82
CA ALA A 173 5.59 0.60 -24.21
C ALA A 173 5.88 1.55 -23.04
N ILE A 174 5.02 1.54 -22.00
CA ILE A 174 5.13 2.37 -20.80
C ILE A 174 5.05 1.47 -19.54
N PRO A 175 6.06 1.41 -18.68
CA PRO A 175 7.31 2.17 -18.71
C PRO A 175 8.17 1.80 -19.92
N GLY A 176 8.84 2.80 -20.51
CA GLY A 176 9.72 2.60 -21.66
C GLY A 176 10.92 1.72 -21.32
N ASN A 177 11.43 1.84 -20.10
CA ASN A 177 12.53 1.05 -19.59
C ASN A 177 12.08 -0.32 -19.10
N ILE A 178 12.76 -1.37 -19.52
CA ILE A 178 12.66 -2.73 -18.98
C ILE A 178 13.96 -2.98 -18.22
N ASP A 179 13.85 -2.97 -16.92
CA ASP A 179 14.95 -3.13 -16.01
C ASP A 179 15.28 -4.61 -15.77
N GLY A 180 16.52 -4.88 -15.33
CA GLY A 180 16.99 -6.21 -15.01
C GLY A 180 16.15 -6.94 -13.96
N ASP A 181 15.60 -6.22 -12.98
CA ASP A 181 14.72 -6.82 -11.96
C ASP A 181 13.41 -7.34 -12.58
N ILE A 182 12.83 -6.60 -13.53
CA ILE A 182 11.63 -7.02 -14.26
C ILE A 182 11.89 -8.28 -15.07
N THR A 183 13.02 -8.31 -15.78
CA THR A 183 13.36 -9.44 -16.63
C THR A 183 13.69 -10.71 -15.85
N VAL A 184 14.36 -10.57 -14.71
CA VAL A 184 14.59 -11.70 -13.79
C VAL A 184 13.27 -12.26 -13.28
N VAL A 185 12.32 -11.39 -12.88
CA VAL A 185 10.99 -11.85 -12.47
C VAL A 185 10.28 -12.57 -13.61
N GLY A 186 10.38 -12.08 -14.84
CA GLY A 186 9.81 -12.72 -16.01
C GLY A 186 10.38 -14.12 -16.27
N ARG A 187 11.70 -14.26 -16.23
CA ARG A 187 12.39 -15.56 -16.40
C ARG A 187 12.02 -16.57 -15.31
N GLU A 188 12.04 -16.16 -14.05
CA GLU A 188 11.61 -16.99 -12.94
C GLU A 188 10.14 -17.42 -13.08
N ALA A 189 9.27 -16.51 -13.52
CA ALA A 189 7.87 -16.82 -13.79
C ALA A 189 7.70 -17.84 -14.92
N LEU A 190 8.46 -17.71 -16.01
CA LEU A 190 8.48 -18.70 -17.11
C LEU A 190 8.94 -20.08 -16.64
N ALA A 191 9.99 -20.14 -15.84
CA ALA A 191 10.47 -21.41 -15.27
C ALA A 191 9.39 -22.08 -14.40
N LEU A 192 8.61 -21.30 -13.63
CA LEU A 192 7.54 -21.81 -12.79
C LEU A 192 6.29 -22.26 -13.55
N ILE A 193 6.11 -21.87 -14.80
CA ILE A 193 5.03 -22.40 -15.65
C ILE A 193 5.24 -23.88 -15.93
N GLY A 194 6.47 -24.29 -16.19
CA GLY A 194 6.84 -25.70 -16.43
C GLY A 194 6.98 -26.52 -15.15
N GLN A 195 7.56 -25.94 -14.13
CA GLN A 195 7.86 -26.59 -12.85
C GLN A 195 7.36 -25.72 -11.68
N PRO A 196 6.07 -25.79 -11.33
CA PRO A 196 5.52 -24.96 -10.29
C PRO A 196 6.19 -25.21 -8.93
N ALA A 197 6.69 -24.15 -8.28
CA ALA A 197 7.17 -24.16 -6.91
C ALA A 197 6.52 -22.96 -6.17
N TRP A 198 5.85 -23.24 -5.03
CA TRP A 198 5.05 -22.24 -4.31
C TRP A 198 5.67 -21.90 -2.96
N ILE A 199 6.49 -22.81 -2.44
CA ILE A 199 7.06 -22.75 -1.10
C ILE A 199 8.56 -22.61 -1.23
N GLY A 200 9.11 -21.63 -0.50
CA GLY A 200 10.54 -21.36 -0.52
C GLY A 200 10.88 -19.93 -0.88
N ILE A 201 12.15 -19.67 -0.90
CA ILE A 201 12.75 -18.38 -1.25
C ILE A 201 13.60 -18.57 -2.50
N ASN A 202 13.42 -17.72 -3.49
CA ASN A 202 14.26 -17.70 -4.68
C ASN A 202 15.69 -17.28 -4.33
N THR A 203 16.67 -17.84 -5.00
CA THR A 203 18.08 -17.62 -4.70
C THR A 203 18.59 -16.27 -5.19
N TYR A 204 18.02 -15.72 -6.25
CA TYR A 204 18.51 -14.49 -6.87
C TYR A 204 18.15 -13.24 -6.06
N PHE A 205 16.84 -12.93 -5.93
CA PHE A 205 16.39 -11.79 -5.14
C PHE A 205 16.02 -12.14 -3.71
N GLN A 206 16.07 -13.41 -3.37
CA GLN A 206 15.61 -13.91 -2.08
C GLN A 206 14.13 -13.57 -1.81
N PHE A 207 13.30 -13.48 -2.87
CA PHE A 207 11.86 -13.29 -2.74
C PHE A 207 11.13 -14.62 -2.55
N PRO A 208 9.96 -14.59 -1.88
CA PRO A 208 9.14 -15.80 -1.75
C PRO A 208 8.71 -16.33 -3.12
N GLN A 209 8.76 -17.65 -3.32
CA GLN A 209 8.35 -18.29 -4.57
C GLN A 209 6.91 -17.98 -4.95
N PHE A 210 6.02 -17.82 -3.96
CA PHE A 210 4.63 -17.45 -4.19
C PHE A 210 4.48 -16.11 -4.93
N PHE A 211 5.41 -15.16 -4.74
CA PHE A 211 5.46 -13.93 -5.50
C PHE A 211 5.61 -14.17 -7.01
N TYR A 212 6.57 -15.02 -7.40
CA TYR A 212 6.80 -15.37 -8.80
C TYR A 212 5.65 -16.18 -9.40
N MET A 213 4.98 -17.01 -8.58
CA MET A 213 3.79 -17.73 -9.00
C MET A 213 2.63 -16.84 -9.43
N LEU A 214 2.47 -15.66 -8.83
CA LEU A 214 1.47 -14.68 -9.28
C LEU A 214 1.78 -14.19 -10.70
N SER A 215 3.06 -13.93 -10.98
CA SER A 215 3.54 -13.55 -12.32
C SER A 215 3.41 -14.70 -13.32
N ALA A 216 3.78 -15.93 -12.91
CA ALA A 216 3.62 -17.13 -13.73
C ALA A 216 2.15 -17.40 -14.10
N LEU A 217 1.23 -17.25 -13.15
CA LEU A 217 -0.21 -17.36 -13.40
C LEU A 217 -0.69 -16.29 -14.40
N SER A 218 -0.23 -15.06 -14.26
CA SER A 218 -0.55 -13.99 -15.20
C SER A 218 -0.07 -14.33 -16.62
N MET A 219 1.19 -14.75 -16.75
CA MET A 219 1.75 -15.11 -18.05
C MET A 219 1.09 -16.34 -18.66
N ARG A 220 0.69 -17.32 -17.85
CA ARG A 220 -0.05 -18.50 -18.31
C ARG A 220 -1.44 -18.15 -18.86
N LEU A 221 -2.11 -17.14 -18.27
CA LEU A 221 -3.46 -16.73 -18.66
C LEU A 221 -3.49 -15.73 -19.82
N PHE A 222 -2.50 -14.84 -19.90
CA PHE A 222 -2.54 -13.68 -20.78
C PHE A 222 -1.44 -13.64 -21.84
N GLY A 223 -0.51 -14.60 -21.82
CA GLY A 223 0.62 -14.70 -22.76
C GLY A 223 1.96 -14.72 -22.05
N GLN A 224 2.89 -15.54 -22.58
CA GLN A 224 4.25 -15.69 -22.02
C GLN A 224 5.18 -14.61 -22.59
N ASP A 225 4.78 -13.35 -22.41
CA ASP A 225 5.47 -12.16 -22.89
C ASP A 225 5.37 -11.00 -21.87
N LEU A 226 5.89 -9.84 -22.23
CA LEU A 226 5.82 -8.63 -21.40
C LEU A 226 4.37 -8.22 -21.07
N TYR A 227 3.44 -8.41 -22.00
CA TYR A 227 2.05 -8.06 -21.76
C TYR A 227 1.46 -8.95 -20.66
N GLY A 228 1.61 -10.26 -20.80
CA GLY A 228 1.14 -11.19 -19.78
C GLY A 228 1.83 -11.00 -18.42
N LEU A 229 3.14 -10.67 -18.43
CA LEU A 229 3.88 -10.38 -17.20
C LEU A 229 3.30 -9.17 -16.45
N PHE A 230 3.00 -8.07 -17.15
CA PHE A 230 2.54 -6.83 -16.52
C PHE A 230 1.04 -6.83 -16.21
N LEU A 231 0.21 -7.52 -16.99
CA LEU A 231 -1.25 -7.44 -16.86
C LEU A 231 -1.74 -7.93 -15.49
N GLY A 232 -1.11 -8.94 -14.90
CA GLY A 232 -1.41 -9.39 -13.54
C GLY A 232 -1.23 -8.27 -12.51
N SER A 233 -0.13 -7.52 -12.61
CA SER A 233 0.12 -6.37 -11.74
C SER A 233 -0.89 -5.25 -11.96
N VAL A 234 -1.30 -5.00 -13.21
CA VAL A 234 -2.36 -4.03 -13.54
C VAL A 234 -3.68 -4.43 -12.89
N LEU A 235 -4.07 -5.70 -12.98
CA LEU A 235 -5.31 -6.19 -12.38
C LEU A 235 -5.29 -6.05 -10.86
N ILE A 236 -4.19 -6.45 -10.20
CA ILE A 236 -4.02 -6.34 -8.75
C ILE A 236 -4.01 -4.87 -8.31
N GLY A 237 -3.25 -4.02 -9.01
CA GLY A 237 -3.21 -2.58 -8.72
C GLY A 237 -4.57 -1.91 -8.96
N THR A 238 -5.33 -2.32 -9.97
CA THR A 238 -6.69 -1.85 -10.18
C THR A 238 -7.63 -2.27 -9.05
N ALA A 239 -7.52 -3.51 -8.56
CA ALA A 239 -8.30 -4.02 -7.43
C ALA A 239 -8.00 -3.28 -6.12
N THR A 240 -6.86 -2.61 -6.01
CA THR A 240 -6.53 -1.77 -4.85
C THR A 240 -7.46 -0.54 -4.74
N ILE A 241 -8.04 -0.05 -5.85
CA ILE A 241 -8.96 1.11 -5.83
C ILE A 241 -10.22 0.81 -5.01
N PRO A 242 -11.02 -0.23 -5.30
CA PRO A 242 -12.18 -0.58 -4.47
C PRO A 242 -11.78 -1.04 -3.06
N ALA A 243 -10.59 -1.62 -2.86
CA ALA A 243 -10.11 -1.97 -1.53
C ALA A 243 -9.85 -0.73 -0.65
N VAL A 244 -9.24 0.32 -1.20
CA VAL A 244 -9.02 1.60 -0.52
C VAL A 244 -10.35 2.33 -0.26
N PHE A 245 -11.29 2.31 -1.23
CA PHE A 245 -12.64 2.80 -0.98
C PHE A 245 -13.27 2.12 0.23
N TRP A 246 -13.24 0.78 0.25
CA TRP A 246 -13.81 0.01 1.35
C TRP A 246 -13.16 0.35 2.69
N LEU A 247 -11.82 0.36 2.76
CA LEU A 247 -11.09 0.71 3.98
C LEU A 247 -11.42 2.14 4.44
N GLY A 248 -11.37 3.13 3.55
CA GLY A 248 -11.67 4.53 3.87
C GLY A 248 -13.11 4.71 4.38
N ARG A 249 -14.07 4.00 3.77
CA ARG A 249 -15.46 3.94 4.22
C ARG A 249 -15.60 3.32 5.61
N GLU A 250 -14.88 2.24 5.89
CA GLU A 250 -14.92 1.57 7.20
C GLU A 250 -14.27 2.42 8.30
N LEU A 251 -13.17 3.11 7.98
CA LEU A 251 -12.44 3.95 8.95
C LEU A 251 -13.11 5.30 9.21
N ALA A 252 -13.81 5.86 8.23
CA ALA A 252 -14.44 7.17 8.36
C ALA A 252 -15.87 7.15 7.82
N ASP A 253 -16.04 7.45 6.54
CA ASP A 253 -17.31 7.43 5.84
C ASP A 253 -17.12 7.21 4.32
N ARG A 254 -18.25 7.14 3.61
CA ARG A 254 -18.27 6.94 2.16
C ARG A 254 -17.55 8.04 1.36
N ARG A 255 -17.57 9.30 1.86
CA ARG A 255 -16.94 10.44 1.18
C ARG A 255 -15.43 10.32 1.23
N VAL A 256 -14.89 9.95 2.39
CA VAL A 256 -13.47 9.63 2.56
C VAL A 256 -13.07 8.46 1.67
N GLY A 257 -13.88 7.38 1.63
CA GLY A 257 -13.62 6.25 0.74
C GLY A 257 -13.57 6.64 -0.74
N LEU A 258 -14.56 7.41 -1.22
CA LEU A 258 -14.62 7.87 -2.63
C LEU A 258 -13.46 8.81 -2.98
N LEU A 259 -13.13 9.76 -2.12
CA LEU A 259 -12.04 10.69 -2.37
C LEU A 259 -10.67 9.96 -2.34
N ALA A 260 -10.47 9.03 -1.41
CA ALA A 260 -9.26 8.21 -1.36
C ALA A 260 -9.10 7.34 -2.63
N ALA A 261 -10.19 6.73 -3.10
CA ALA A 261 -10.20 5.98 -4.36
C ALA A 261 -9.89 6.87 -5.57
N ALA A 262 -10.45 8.09 -5.62
CA ALA A 262 -10.17 9.06 -6.68
C ALA A 262 -8.70 9.48 -6.69
N LEU A 263 -8.14 9.87 -5.53
CA LEU A 263 -6.72 10.24 -5.39
C LEU A 263 -5.79 9.09 -5.81
N LEU A 264 -6.11 7.84 -5.42
CA LEU A 264 -5.31 6.68 -5.81
C LEU A 264 -5.44 6.36 -7.30
N THR A 265 -6.60 6.59 -7.90
CA THR A 265 -6.84 6.40 -9.34
C THR A 265 -5.94 7.29 -10.18
N ILE A 266 -5.82 8.57 -9.82
CA ILE A 266 -5.03 9.57 -10.55
C ILE A 266 -3.56 9.61 -10.16
N SER A 267 -3.14 8.89 -9.11
CA SER A 267 -1.75 8.86 -8.63
C SER A 267 -0.80 8.27 -9.68
N TYR A 268 0.18 9.05 -10.13
CA TYR A 268 1.23 8.55 -11.04
C TYR A 268 2.09 7.48 -10.37
N THR A 269 2.39 7.61 -9.09
CA THR A 269 3.17 6.62 -8.36
C THR A 269 2.44 5.28 -8.29
N HIS A 270 1.15 5.28 -7.91
CA HIS A 270 0.39 4.04 -7.89
C HIS A 270 0.19 3.46 -9.31
N ASN A 271 0.06 4.32 -10.33
CA ASN A 271 0.02 3.89 -11.71
C ASN A 271 1.33 3.18 -12.10
N HIS A 272 2.49 3.78 -11.78
CA HIS A 272 3.80 3.18 -12.00
C HIS A 272 3.95 1.83 -11.27
N LEU A 273 3.71 1.80 -9.95
CA LEU A 273 3.83 0.59 -9.14
C LEU A 273 2.87 -0.54 -9.58
N SER A 274 1.76 -0.21 -10.24
CA SER A 274 0.82 -1.19 -10.81
C SER A 274 1.23 -1.72 -12.18
N ARG A 275 2.24 -1.12 -12.84
CA ARG A 275 2.72 -1.50 -14.17
C ARG A 275 4.07 -2.20 -14.14
N ILE A 276 4.73 -2.19 -12.99
CA ILE A 276 5.93 -2.97 -12.71
C ILE A 276 5.56 -4.15 -11.82
N VAL A 277 6.26 -5.26 -11.96
CA VAL A 277 5.80 -6.56 -11.46
C VAL A 277 5.76 -6.66 -9.93
N ILE A 278 6.62 -5.93 -9.24
CA ILE A 278 6.98 -6.22 -7.84
C ILE A 278 5.96 -5.72 -6.79
N PRO A 279 5.48 -4.44 -6.80
CA PRO A 279 4.89 -3.88 -5.59
C PRO A 279 3.36 -3.89 -5.50
N SER A 280 2.61 -4.34 -6.50
CA SER A 280 1.14 -4.18 -6.52
C SER A 280 0.41 -5.07 -5.51
N ALA A 281 0.81 -6.33 -5.37
CA ALA A 281 0.15 -7.31 -4.50
C ALA A 281 0.22 -6.94 -3.00
N PRO A 282 1.33 -6.46 -2.44
CA PRO A 282 1.40 -5.99 -1.06
C PRO A 282 0.38 -4.91 -0.73
N LEU A 283 0.20 -3.91 -1.62
CA LEU A 283 -0.73 -2.81 -1.39
C LEU A 283 -2.16 -3.32 -1.22
N LEU A 284 -2.59 -4.22 -2.11
CA LEU A 284 -3.92 -4.82 -2.06
C LEU A 284 -4.10 -5.64 -0.79
N ILE A 285 -3.16 -6.55 -0.49
CA ILE A 285 -3.27 -7.50 0.63
C ILE A 285 -3.31 -6.78 1.98
N VAL A 286 -2.41 -5.81 2.22
CA VAL A 286 -2.39 -5.08 3.48
C VAL A 286 -3.62 -4.16 3.62
N THR A 287 -4.09 -3.56 2.52
CA THR A 287 -5.33 -2.77 2.53
C THR A 287 -6.54 -3.62 2.90
N LEU A 288 -6.69 -4.80 2.28
CA LEU A 288 -7.77 -5.74 2.58
C LEU A 288 -7.66 -6.31 4.00
N PHE A 289 -6.43 -6.62 4.45
CA PHE A 289 -6.18 -7.03 5.84
C PHE A 289 -6.71 -6.00 6.83
N CYS A 290 -6.33 -4.73 6.68
CA CYS A 290 -6.79 -3.64 7.53
C CYS A 290 -8.31 -3.45 7.46
N ALA A 291 -8.90 -3.56 6.25
CA ALA A 291 -10.35 -3.43 6.06
C ALA A 291 -11.13 -4.57 6.74
N CYS A 292 -10.69 -5.81 6.57
CA CYS A 292 -11.28 -6.97 7.23
C CYS A 292 -11.14 -6.90 8.76
N LEU A 293 -9.94 -6.58 9.25
CA LEU A 293 -9.70 -6.43 10.68
C LEU A 293 -10.62 -5.37 11.29
N TRP A 294 -10.68 -4.19 10.65
CA TRP A 294 -11.50 -3.09 11.12
C TRP A 294 -13.00 -3.44 11.11
N ARG A 295 -13.47 -4.06 10.03
CA ARG A 295 -14.85 -4.53 9.94
C ARG A 295 -15.16 -5.61 11.00
N GLY A 296 -14.20 -6.50 11.26
CA GLY A 296 -14.28 -7.49 12.34
C GLY A 296 -14.45 -6.85 13.70
N LEU A 297 -13.58 -5.90 14.03
CA LEU A 297 -13.63 -5.14 15.28
C LEU A 297 -14.95 -4.40 15.46
N ARG A 298 -15.49 -3.81 14.39
CA ARG A 298 -16.72 -3.03 14.40
C ARG A 298 -17.98 -3.91 14.50
N THR A 299 -18.01 -5.04 13.76
CA THR A 299 -19.21 -5.88 13.68
C THR A 299 -19.21 -7.04 14.68
N GLY A 300 -18.08 -7.38 15.29
CA GLY A 300 -17.93 -8.54 16.15
C GLY A 300 -18.16 -9.87 15.42
N ARG A 301 -17.95 -9.93 14.09
CA ARG A 301 -18.18 -11.15 13.30
C ARG A 301 -16.85 -11.86 13.03
N GLY A 302 -16.76 -13.12 13.48
CA GLY A 302 -15.54 -13.94 13.38
C GLY A 302 -15.02 -14.15 11.97
N VAL A 303 -15.90 -14.16 10.95
CA VAL A 303 -15.47 -14.31 9.53
C VAL A 303 -14.52 -13.20 9.08
N TRP A 304 -14.71 -11.97 9.56
CA TRP A 304 -13.83 -10.87 9.21
C TRP A 304 -12.45 -11.01 9.86
N PHE A 305 -12.39 -11.52 11.09
CA PHE A 305 -11.12 -11.86 11.74
C PHE A 305 -10.42 -13.04 11.05
N ALA A 306 -11.18 -14.06 10.61
CA ALA A 306 -10.65 -15.17 9.85
C ALA A 306 -10.03 -14.70 8.52
N LEU A 307 -10.76 -13.85 7.76
CA LEU A 307 -10.25 -13.23 6.53
C LEU A 307 -9.03 -12.34 6.80
N ALA A 308 -9.07 -11.51 7.84
CA ALA A 308 -7.92 -10.69 8.24
C ALA A 308 -6.71 -11.58 8.57
N GLY A 309 -6.91 -12.68 9.28
CA GLY A 309 -5.85 -13.64 9.58
C GLY A 309 -5.25 -14.26 8.32
N ILE A 310 -6.08 -14.72 7.38
CA ILE A 310 -5.61 -15.28 6.11
C ILE A 310 -4.79 -14.24 5.33
N LEU A 311 -5.27 -13.00 5.21
CA LEU A 311 -4.56 -11.93 4.52
C LEU A 311 -3.25 -11.56 5.22
N PHE A 312 -3.25 -11.56 6.56
CA PHE A 312 -2.05 -11.35 7.35
C PHE A 312 -1.01 -12.48 7.12
N GLY A 313 -1.44 -13.75 7.11
CA GLY A 313 -0.56 -14.89 6.85
C GLY A 313 -0.03 -14.94 5.41
N LEU A 314 -0.79 -14.43 4.43
CA LEU A 314 -0.35 -14.30 3.03
C LEU A 314 0.61 -13.12 2.82
N SER A 315 0.56 -12.09 3.68
CA SER A 315 1.33 -10.85 3.47
C SER A 315 2.84 -11.06 3.27
N PRO A 316 3.55 -11.90 4.04
CA PRO A 316 4.98 -12.13 3.84
C PRO A 316 5.31 -12.94 2.58
N LEU A 317 4.31 -13.59 1.95
CA LEU A 317 4.49 -14.45 0.79
C LEU A 317 4.42 -13.67 -0.53
N VAL A 318 3.80 -12.48 -0.53
CA VAL A 318 3.64 -11.68 -1.75
C VAL A 318 4.78 -10.70 -2.00
N TYR A 319 5.40 -10.17 -0.97
CA TYR A 319 6.60 -9.32 -1.04
C TYR A 319 7.02 -8.84 0.36
N TYR A 320 8.30 -8.52 0.55
CA TYR A 320 8.82 -8.09 1.85
C TYR A 320 8.17 -6.82 2.40
N GLY A 321 7.81 -5.85 1.55
CA GLY A 321 7.11 -4.64 1.98
C GLY A 321 5.80 -4.91 2.74
N ALA A 322 5.12 -6.03 2.44
CA ALA A 322 3.91 -6.42 3.16
C ALA A 322 4.17 -6.88 4.61
N ARG A 323 5.42 -7.12 5.01
CA ARG A 323 5.80 -7.38 6.41
C ARG A 323 5.47 -6.22 7.34
N VAL A 324 5.18 -5.03 6.83
CA VAL A 324 4.66 -3.91 7.62
C VAL A 324 3.42 -4.31 8.43
N ALA A 325 2.62 -5.27 7.96
CA ALA A 325 1.48 -5.82 8.70
C ALA A 325 1.90 -6.41 10.06
N PHE A 326 3.12 -6.98 10.17
CA PHE A 326 3.68 -7.49 11.42
C PHE A 326 4.02 -6.41 12.45
N VAL A 327 4.06 -5.16 12.03
CA VAL A 327 4.20 -4.00 12.94
C VAL A 327 2.82 -3.41 13.24
N ILE A 328 1.98 -3.27 12.22
CA ILE A 328 0.65 -2.67 12.36
C ILE A 328 -0.22 -3.47 13.34
N LEU A 329 -0.30 -4.80 13.17
CA LEU A 329 -1.19 -5.63 13.98
C LEU A 329 -0.83 -5.64 15.46
N PRO A 330 0.43 -5.93 15.87
CA PRO A 330 0.80 -5.91 17.29
C PRO A 330 0.65 -4.53 17.94
N LEU A 331 1.01 -3.45 17.24
CA LEU A 331 0.86 -2.10 17.80
C LEU A 331 -0.60 -1.71 17.95
N LEU A 332 -1.46 -2.02 16.98
CA LEU A 332 -2.90 -1.81 17.12
C LEU A 332 -3.49 -2.68 18.23
N PHE A 333 -3.08 -3.95 18.33
CA PHE A 333 -3.53 -4.84 19.41
C PHE A 333 -3.12 -4.30 20.79
N LEU A 334 -1.87 -3.85 20.94
CA LEU A 334 -1.38 -3.22 22.17
C LEU A 334 -2.15 -1.94 22.51
N TRP A 335 -2.41 -1.10 21.51
CA TRP A 335 -3.23 0.10 21.68
C TRP A 335 -4.64 -0.24 22.16
N LEU A 336 -5.30 -1.24 21.55
CA LEU A 336 -6.61 -1.73 21.96
C LEU A 336 -6.59 -2.33 23.37
N LEU A 337 -5.52 -3.02 23.75
CA LEU A 337 -5.34 -3.60 25.08
C LEU A 337 -5.24 -2.51 26.16
N ILE A 338 -4.57 -1.39 25.85
CA ILE A 338 -4.40 -0.27 26.77
C ILE A 338 -5.69 0.54 26.89
N TRP A 339 -6.27 0.95 25.75
CA TRP A 339 -7.35 1.92 25.73
C TRP A 339 -8.74 1.32 25.58
N GLN A 340 -8.84 0.10 25.05
CA GLN A 340 -10.12 -0.55 24.72
C GLN A 340 -10.11 -2.06 25.01
N ARG A 341 -9.55 -2.46 26.13
CA ARG A 341 -9.41 -3.87 26.53
C ARG A 341 -10.71 -4.68 26.47
N ARG A 342 -11.87 -4.04 26.64
CA ARG A 342 -13.20 -4.70 26.52
C ARG A 342 -13.45 -5.25 25.11
N GLN A 343 -12.91 -4.61 24.07
CA GLN A 343 -13.00 -5.09 22.69
C GLN A 343 -12.20 -6.39 22.50
N ILE A 344 -11.04 -6.49 23.14
CA ILE A 344 -10.23 -7.72 23.07
C ILE A 344 -10.90 -8.82 23.89
N SER A 345 -11.23 -8.56 25.16
CA SER A 345 -11.81 -9.59 26.04
C SER A 345 -13.18 -10.07 25.56
N GLY A 346 -14.02 -9.17 24.98
CA GLY A 346 -15.32 -9.54 24.42
C GLY A 346 -15.22 -10.29 23.10
N GLN A 347 -14.10 -10.20 22.38
CA GLN A 347 -13.90 -10.79 21.07
C GLN A 347 -12.70 -11.77 21.02
N TRP A 348 -12.21 -12.28 22.13
CA TRP A 348 -10.99 -13.10 22.21
C TRP A 348 -11.03 -14.32 21.27
N ARG A 349 -12.19 -14.97 21.10
CA ARG A 349 -12.37 -16.11 20.17
C ARG A 349 -12.15 -15.69 18.71
N HIS A 350 -12.52 -14.48 18.35
CA HIS A 350 -12.30 -13.94 17.01
C HIS A 350 -10.83 -13.62 16.78
N TRP A 351 -10.12 -13.17 17.82
CA TRP A 351 -8.65 -13.02 17.76
C TRP A 351 -7.95 -14.36 17.55
N LEU A 352 -8.44 -15.45 18.20
CA LEU A 352 -7.95 -16.79 17.90
C LEU A 352 -8.25 -17.21 16.45
N ALA A 353 -9.41 -16.84 15.90
CA ALA A 353 -9.72 -17.08 14.50
C ALA A 353 -8.76 -16.34 13.56
N LEU A 354 -8.34 -15.11 13.90
CA LEU A 354 -7.32 -14.39 13.15
C LEU A 354 -5.97 -15.14 13.19
N VAL A 355 -5.51 -15.54 14.36
CA VAL A 355 -4.25 -16.29 14.51
C VAL A 355 -4.30 -17.60 13.73
N PHE A 356 -5.39 -18.35 13.84
CA PHE A 356 -5.55 -19.61 13.12
C PHE A 356 -5.60 -19.40 11.59
N GLY A 357 -6.33 -18.40 11.11
CA GLY A 357 -6.34 -18.03 9.69
C GLY A 357 -4.95 -17.65 9.17
N ALA A 358 -4.17 -16.93 9.99
CA ALA A 358 -2.79 -16.58 9.66
C ALA A 358 -1.88 -17.82 9.54
N LEU A 359 -1.99 -18.74 10.48
CA LEU A 359 -1.24 -20.00 10.44
C LEU A 359 -1.60 -20.84 9.23
N LEU A 360 -2.89 -20.99 8.91
CA LEU A 360 -3.35 -21.73 7.73
C LEU A 360 -2.79 -21.12 6.43
N ALA A 361 -2.84 -19.80 6.31
CA ALA A 361 -2.39 -19.11 5.09
C ALA A 361 -0.86 -19.09 4.95
N PHE A 362 -0.13 -18.95 6.06
CA PHE A 362 1.33 -19.06 6.07
C PHE A 362 1.79 -20.51 5.81
N GLY A 363 0.99 -21.50 6.21
CA GLY A 363 1.05 -22.89 5.85
C GLY A 363 2.46 -23.51 5.86
N PRO A 364 2.79 -24.27 4.80
CA PRO A 364 4.09 -24.92 4.69
C PRO A 364 5.28 -23.96 4.64
N MET A 365 5.08 -22.68 4.35
CA MET A 365 6.15 -21.68 4.45
C MET A 365 6.70 -21.57 5.88
N LEU A 366 5.88 -21.87 6.90
CA LEU A 366 6.38 -22.04 8.27
C LEU A 366 7.40 -23.18 8.35
N GLY A 367 7.11 -24.33 7.72
CA GLY A 367 8.04 -25.45 7.64
C GLY A 367 9.34 -25.07 6.94
N TYR A 368 9.27 -24.32 5.86
CA TYR A 368 10.44 -23.76 5.18
C TYR A 368 11.24 -22.83 6.10
N ALA A 369 10.58 -21.87 6.74
CA ALA A 369 11.22 -20.93 7.63
C ALA A 369 11.91 -21.61 8.84
N LEU A 370 11.33 -22.68 9.36
CA LEU A 370 11.93 -23.47 10.44
C LEU A 370 13.17 -24.26 9.99
N ARG A 371 13.21 -24.71 8.73
CA ARG A 371 14.34 -25.47 8.18
C ARG A 371 15.47 -24.58 7.65
N GLN A 372 15.13 -23.43 7.08
CA GLN A 372 16.03 -22.56 6.35
C GLN A 372 15.82 -21.10 6.76
N PHE A 373 15.96 -20.83 8.05
CA PHE A 373 15.69 -19.51 8.64
C PHE A 373 16.54 -18.41 8.02
N ASP A 374 17.82 -18.68 7.78
CA ASP A 374 18.75 -17.72 7.19
C ASP A 374 18.34 -17.34 5.75
N ALA A 375 17.92 -18.32 4.95
CA ALA A 375 17.39 -18.04 3.62
C ALA A 375 16.06 -17.25 3.67
N PHE A 376 15.19 -17.59 4.64
CA PHE A 376 13.93 -16.87 4.84
C PHE A 376 14.13 -15.41 5.27
N MET A 377 15.19 -15.12 6.03
CA MET A 377 15.54 -13.77 6.48
C MET A 377 16.57 -13.06 5.58
N GLY A 378 17.19 -13.79 4.64
CA GLY A 378 18.36 -13.34 3.88
C GLY A 378 18.22 -11.96 3.26
N ARG A 379 17.10 -11.69 2.55
CA ARG A 379 16.86 -10.37 1.94
C ARG A 379 16.86 -9.23 2.96
N THR A 380 16.32 -9.45 4.15
CA THR A 380 16.30 -8.42 5.20
C THR A 380 17.74 -8.05 5.60
N GLY A 381 18.62 -9.05 5.72
CA GLY A 381 20.04 -8.83 6.02
C GLY A 381 20.82 -8.12 4.92
N THR A 382 20.40 -8.22 3.65
CA THR A 382 21.15 -7.62 2.51
C THR A 382 20.79 -6.18 2.21
N VAL A 383 19.60 -5.71 2.56
CA VAL A 383 19.11 -4.38 2.15
C VAL A 383 18.94 -3.38 3.31
N THR A 384 19.28 -3.76 4.53
CA THR A 384 19.09 -2.90 5.71
C THR A 384 20.40 -2.33 6.23
N LEU A 385 20.31 -1.26 7.00
CA LEU A 385 21.43 -0.61 7.69
C LEU A 385 22.22 -1.54 8.64
N THR A 386 21.69 -2.70 8.97
CA THR A 386 22.41 -3.72 9.75
C THR A 386 23.50 -4.43 8.96
N ASN A 387 23.49 -4.30 7.62
CA ASN A 387 24.56 -4.80 6.76
C ASN A 387 25.72 -3.80 6.74
N PRO A 388 26.95 -4.19 7.12
CA PRO A 388 28.10 -3.29 7.14
C PRO A 388 28.37 -2.63 5.78
N THR A 389 28.25 -3.37 4.68
CA THR A 389 28.49 -2.84 3.32
C THR A 389 27.44 -1.77 2.96
N VAL A 390 26.18 -1.98 3.31
CA VAL A 390 25.10 -0.99 3.11
C VAL A 390 25.38 0.25 3.97
N TYR A 391 25.74 0.05 5.22
CA TYR A 391 26.04 1.13 6.15
C TYR A 391 27.20 2.01 5.64
N GLU A 392 28.33 1.41 5.29
CA GLU A 392 29.50 2.11 4.77
C GLU A 392 29.19 2.84 3.44
N HIS A 393 28.47 2.17 2.53
CA HIS A 393 28.03 2.79 1.28
C HIS A 393 27.22 4.07 1.54
N LEU A 394 26.29 4.03 2.50
CA LEU A 394 25.44 5.18 2.81
C LEU A 394 26.17 6.30 3.54
N LEU A 395 27.13 5.98 4.42
CA LEU A 395 28.02 7.00 5.00
C LEU A 395 28.75 7.77 3.90
N ASN A 396 29.33 7.06 2.96
CA ASN A 396 30.05 7.66 1.82
C ASN A 396 29.10 8.44 0.90
N LYS A 397 27.94 7.87 0.55
CA LYS A 397 26.92 8.51 -0.31
C LYS A 397 26.44 9.86 0.23
N TYR A 398 26.28 9.97 1.55
CA TYR A 398 25.78 11.20 2.19
C TYR A 398 26.90 12.08 2.77
N GLY A 399 28.16 11.67 2.71
CA GLY A 399 29.29 12.42 3.27
C GLY A 399 29.18 12.60 4.79
N VAL A 400 28.66 11.59 5.50
CA VAL A 400 28.52 11.60 6.96
C VAL A 400 29.36 10.49 7.59
N SER A 401 29.78 10.69 8.84
CA SER A 401 30.70 9.76 9.52
C SER A 401 30.08 9.00 10.69
N THR A 402 28.84 9.31 11.05
CA THR A 402 28.20 8.72 12.22
C THR A 402 26.80 8.23 11.95
N LEU A 403 26.36 7.18 12.67
CA LEU A 403 25.00 6.63 12.57
C LEU A 403 23.90 7.69 12.84
N PRO A 404 23.99 8.55 13.88
CA PRO A 404 22.97 9.59 14.09
C PRO A 404 22.85 10.56 12.90
N ALA A 405 23.99 11.00 12.32
CA ALA A 405 23.99 11.89 11.16
C ALA A 405 23.37 11.19 9.93
N LEU A 406 23.69 9.91 9.72
CA LEU A 406 23.10 9.09 8.69
C LEU A 406 21.58 8.97 8.87
N LEU A 407 21.11 8.64 10.09
CA LEU A 407 19.70 8.51 10.38
C LEU A 407 18.92 9.82 10.13
N VAL A 408 19.49 10.97 10.49
CA VAL A 408 18.89 12.28 10.20
C VAL A 408 18.68 12.45 8.68
N ARG A 409 19.68 12.13 7.86
CA ARG A 409 19.58 12.17 6.40
C ARG A 409 18.56 11.19 5.84
N GLN A 410 18.53 9.97 6.36
CA GLN A 410 17.56 8.95 5.95
C GLN A 410 16.12 9.37 6.30
N ILE A 411 15.90 9.92 7.50
CA ILE A 411 14.61 10.42 7.96
C ILE A 411 14.16 11.61 7.07
N GLU A 412 15.04 12.58 6.86
CA GLU A 412 14.76 13.74 6.01
C GLU A 412 14.31 13.30 4.62
N ARG A 413 15.10 12.48 3.94
CA ARG A 413 14.79 12.02 2.57
C ARG A 413 13.53 11.19 2.51
N THR A 414 13.30 10.33 3.50
CA THR A 414 12.12 9.48 3.56
C THR A 414 10.84 10.29 3.83
N LEU A 415 10.87 11.24 4.76
CA LEU A 415 9.72 12.09 5.06
C LEU A 415 9.37 13.02 3.90
N LEU A 416 10.39 13.57 3.26
CA LEU A 416 10.20 14.55 2.19
C LEU A 416 10.04 13.91 0.80
N THR A 417 10.03 12.58 0.70
CA THR A 417 9.74 11.89 -0.57
C THR A 417 8.35 12.25 -1.11
N PHE A 418 7.40 12.57 -0.23
CA PHE A 418 6.05 12.95 -0.63
C PHE A 418 5.96 14.35 -1.22
N HIS A 419 6.95 15.21 -0.95
CA HIS A 419 6.92 16.64 -1.24
C HIS A 419 8.05 17.12 -2.15
N LEU A 420 9.24 16.50 -2.08
CA LEU A 420 10.46 17.04 -2.69
C LEU A 420 11.30 15.96 -3.38
N TYR A 421 11.74 14.93 -2.63
CA TYR A 421 12.74 13.99 -3.14
C TYR A 421 12.15 12.96 -4.08
N SER A 422 12.84 12.79 -5.21
CA SER A 422 12.56 11.77 -6.21
C SER A 422 13.04 10.39 -5.78
N ASP A 423 12.54 9.35 -6.43
CA ASP A 423 13.07 7.98 -6.33
C ASP A 423 14.54 7.97 -6.74
N THR A 424 15.41 7.42 -5.90
CA THR A 424 16.85 7.30 -6.14
C THR A 424 17.26 5.92 -6.62
N SER A 425 16.32 4.99 -6.79
CA SER A 425 16.62 3.66 -7.30
C SER A 425 17.08 3.75 -8.75
N PRO A 426 18.15 3.02 -9.15
CA PRO A 426 18.62 3.06 -10.54
C PRO A 426 17.62 2.48 -11.53
N GLN A 427 16.68 1.65 -11.05
CA GLN A 427 15.69 0.96 -11.87
C GLN A 427 14.50 1.87 -12.23
N PHE A 428 14.02 2.66 -11.25
CA PHE A 428 12.73 3.33 -11.35
C PHE A 428 12.80 4.85 -11.21
N ALA A 429 14.00 5.42 -11.11
CA ALA A 429 14.32 6.84 -10.86
C ALA A 429 13.35 7.85 -11.50
N PHE A 430 12.18 8.04 -10.89
CA PHE A 430 11.19 9.02 -11.34
C PHE A 430 11.62 10.44 -10.89
N PRO A 431 11.61 11.45 -11.78
CA PRO A 431 12.20 12.77 -11.49
C PRO A 431 11.26 13.71 -10.74
N GLY A 432 10.62 13.25 -9.70
CA GLY A 432 9.71 14.08 -8.90
C GLY A 432 9.36 13.44 -7.57
N PRO A 433 8.65 14.14 -6.70
CA PRO A 433 8.18 13.60 -5.44
C PRO A 433 7.17 12.47 -5.64
N MET A 434 6.95 11.67 -4.61
CA MET A 434 6.02 10.54 -4.65
C MET A 434 4.56 10.93 -4.86
N LEU A 435 4.18 12.16 -4.49
CA LEU A 435 2.82 12.67 -4.61
C LEU A 435 2.77 13.93 -5.47
N ASP A 436 1.66 14.11 -6.16
CA ASP A 436 1.32 15.39 -6.75
C ASP A 436 1.09 16.44 -5.66
N TRP A 437 1.20 17.71 -6.05
CA TRP A 437 1.13 18.85 -5.14
C TRP A 437 -0.16 18.91 -4.32
N LEU A 438 -1.31 18.52 -4.89
CA LEU A 438 -2.60 18.54 -4.21
C LEU A 438 -2.67 17.44 -3.15
N THR A 439 -2.33 16.21 -3.55
CA THR A 439 -2.32 15.06 -2.63
C THR A 439 -1.30 15.25 -1.51
N ALA A 440 -0.13 15.84 -1.80
CA ALA A 440 0.91 16.15 -0.81
C ALA A 440 0.43 17.19 0.22
N ALA A 441 -0.18 18.28 -0.23
CA ALA A 441 -0.76 19.29 0.67
C ALA A 441 -1.86 18.69 1.57
N LEU A 442 -2.78 17.89 0.99
CA LEU A 442 -3.83 17.22 1.74
C LEU A 442 -3.27 16.18 2.72
N LEU A 443 -2.20 15.46 2.37
CA LEU A 443 -1.50 14.55 3.29
C LEU A 443 -0.97 15.28 4.52
N THR A 444 -0.31 16.43 4.32
CA THR A 444 0.20 17.25 5.43
C THR A 444 -0.91 17.57 6.43
N LEU A 445 -2.05 18.05 5.92
CA LEU A 445 -3.20 18.38 6.77
C LEU A 445 -3.79 17.13 7.43
N GLY A 446 -3.92 16.03 6.68
CA GLY A 446 -4.45 14.75 7.17
C GLY A 446 -3.58 14.12 8.25
N LEU A 447 -2.26 14.21 8.13
CA LEU A 447 -1.32 13.80 9.17
C LEU A 447 -1.47 14.66 10.43
N GLY A 448 -1.56 15.98 10.30
CA GLY A 448 -1.81 16.87 11.44
C GLY A 448 -3.08 16.49 12.18
N LEU A 449 -4.18 16.27 11.45
CA LEU A 449 -5.45 15.81 12.00
C LEU A 449 -5.33 14.47 12.73
N ALA A 450 -4.67 13.49 12.11
CA ALA A 450 -4.53 12.14 12.67
C ALA A 450 -3.63 12.13 13.91
N LEU A 451 -2.52 12.89 13.90
CA LEU A 451 -1.63 13.04 15.04
C LEU A 451 -2.34 13.69 16.25
N ALA A 452 -3.17 14.71 16.01
CA ALA A 452 -4.00 15.31 17.07
C ALA A 452 -5.03 14.34 17.67
N ARG A 453 -5.37 13.26 16.94
CA ARG A 453 -6.39 12.27 17.29
C ARG A 453 -5.82 10.87 17.55
N LEU A 454 -4.59 10.72 18.01
CA LEU A 454 -3.95 9.41 18.25
C LEU A 454 -4.69 8.54 19.29
N ARG A 455 -5.56 9.15 20.11
CA ARG A 455 -6.48 8.42 21.00
C ARG A 455 -7.67 7.80 20.28
N ASP A 456 -7.88 8.10 19.00
CA ASP A 456 -8.81 7.37 18.12
C ASP A 456 -8.04 6.23 17.43
N ALA A 457 -8.53 5.00 17.57
CA ALA A 457 -7.92 3.82 16.97
C ALA A 457 -7.76 3.90 15.44
N ARG A 458 -8.62 4.65 14.75
CA ARG A 458 -8.56 4.87 13.30
C ARG A 458 -7.34 5.70 12.93
N SER A 459 -7.17 6.82 13.63
CA SER A 459 -6.01 7.69 13.48
C SER A 459 -4.73 6.95 13.87
N PHE A 460 -4.77 6.19 14.97
CA PHE A 460 -3.64 5.37 15.39
C PHE A 460 -3.25 4.34 14.35
N LEU A 461 -4.20 3.62 13.75
CA LEU A 461 -3.95 2.64 12.68
C LEU A 461 -3.25 3.29 11.49
N LEU A 462 -3.79 4.43 10.98
CA LEU A 462 -3.24 5.10 9.81
C LEU A 462 -1.85 5.69 10.07
N VAL A 463 -1.64 6.32 11.23
CA VAL A 463 -0.33 6.87 11.63
C VAL A 463 0.69 5.76 11.84
N THR A 464 0.29 4.65 12.47
CA THR A 464 1.17 3.48 12.66
C THR A 464 1.55 2.87 11.31
N TRP A 465 0.59 2.71 10.39
CA TRP A 465 0.89 2.22 9.03
C TRP A 465 1.86 3.16 8.31
N PHE A 466 1.58 4.45 8.33
CA PHE A 466 2.44 5.47 7.73
C PHE A 466 3.85 5.40 8.32
N ALA A 467 4.00 5.50 9.64
CA ALA A 467 5.30 5.50 10.31
C ALA A 467 6.08 4.19 10.11
N ALA A 468 5.41 3.03 10.26
CA ALA A 468 6.04 1.74 10.06
C ALA A 468 6.55 1.56 8.61
N SER A 469 5.78 2.03 7.62
CA SER A 469 6.20 2.00 6.22
C SER A 469 7.43 2.89 5.98
N LEU A 470 7.47 4.08 6.58
CA LEU A 470 8.63 4.97 6.46
C LEU A 470 9.89 4.38 7.12
N VAL A 471 9.74 3.80 8.30
CA VAL A 471 10.88 3.19 9.00
C VAL A 471 11.40 1.98 8.25
N LEU A 472 10.52 1.03 7.89
CA LEU A 472 10.92 -0.24 7.29
C LEU A 472 11.24 -0.14 5.79
N GLY A 473 10.54 0.73 5.06
CA GLY A 473 10.71 0.89 3.61
C GLY A 473 11.61 2.06 3.20
N GLY A 474 11.99 2.92 4.14
CA GLY A 474 12.82 4.11 3.89
C GLY A 474 14.01 4.18 4.83
N VAL A 475 13.79 4.61 6.08
CA VAL A 475 14.87 4.96 7.02
C VAL A 475 15.88 3.83 7.24
N LEU A 476 15.44 2.59 7.26
CA LEU A 476 16.31 1.43 7.52
C LEU A 476 16.82 0.74 6.24
N THR A 477 16.54 1.27 5.05
CA THR A 477 16.91 0.65 3.78
C THR A 477 18.12 1.30 3.12
N ASN A 478 18.68 0.61 2.11
CA ASN A 478 19.90 0.99 1.41
C ASN A 478 19.76 2.21 0.47
N ASP A 479 18.57 2.51 -0.05
CA ASP A 479 18.36 3.52 -1.09
C ASP A 479 17.12 4.39 -0.87
N PRO A 480 17.02 5.16 0.24
CA PRO A 480 15.90 6.06 0.43
C PRO A 480 16.08 7.38 -0.36
N PRO A 481 14.97 7.86 -0.96
CA PRO A 481 13.69 7.19 -1.08
C PRO A 481 13.67 6.19 -2.24
N ASN A 482 13.14 4.98 -2.00
CA ASN A 482 12.86 3.97 -3.02
C ASN A 482 11.36 3.68 -3.02
N TRP A 483 10.67 3.98 -4.13
CA TRP A 483 9.21 3.87 -4.18
C TRP A 483 8.69 2.44 -4.18
N VAL A 484 9.50 1.48 -4.63
CA VAL A 484 9.14 0.05 -4.54
C VAL A 484 9.05 -0.38 -3.07
N HIS A 485 9.96 0.09 -2.24
CA HIS A 485 9.96 -0.20 -0.80
C HIS A 485 8.88 0.60 -0.04
N LEU A 486 8.69 1.88 -0.41
CA LEU A 486 7.76 2.80 0.26
C LEU A 486 6.33 2.69 -0.25
N GLY A 487 6.09 2.10 -1.42
CA GLY A 487 4.76 2.06 -2.06
C GLY A 487 3.64 1.54 -1.17
N ILE A 488 3.97 0.64 -0.25
CA ILE A 488 3.03 0.08 0.72
C ILE A 488 2.32 1.14 1.59
N VAL A 489 2.85 2.35 1.69
CA VAL A 489 2.26 3.46 2.45
C VAL A 489 1.09 4.14 1.74
N LEU A 490 0.99 4.03 0.40
CA LEU A 490 0.05 4.80 -0.41
C LEU A 490 -1.42 4.68 0.01
N PRO A 491 -1.96 3.51 0.38
CA PRO A 491 -3.34 3.41 0.87
C PRO A 491 -3.59 4.27 2.12
N ALA A 492 -2.66 4.27 3.09
CA ALA A 492 -2.78 5.10 4.28
C ALA A 492 -2.67 6.61 3.92
N VAL A 493 -1.75 6.97 3.03
CA VAL A 493 -1.53 8.33 2.53
C VAL A 493 -2.80 8.92 1.91
N VAL A 494 -3.42 8.20 0.96
CA VAL A 494 -4.62 8.74 0.29
C VAL A 494 -5.84 8.78 1.22
N ILE A 495 -5.94 7.89 2.22
CA ILE A 495 -7.01 7.96 3.22
C ILE A 495 -6.81 9.16 4.15
N LEU A 496 -5.59 9.41 4.63
CA LEU A 496 -5.25 10.59 5.42
C LEU A 496 -5.54 11.88 4.64
N ALA A 497 -5.09 11.97 3.39
CA ALA A 497 -5.36 13.09 2.50
C ALA A 497 -6.88 13.29 2.27
N ALA A 498 -7.61 12.19 2.06
CA ALA A 498 -9.05 12.23 1.88
C ALA A 498 -9.80 12.71 3.14
N GLN A 499 -9.35 12.34 4.34
CA GLN A 499 -9.94 12.84 5.59
C GLN A 499 -9.82 14.36 5.69
N ALA A 500 -8.65 14.93 5.37
CA ALA A 500 -8.46 16.37 5.31
C ALA A 500 -9.34 17.02 4.23
N GLY A 501 -9.38 16.45 3.03
CA GLY A 501 -10.19 16.95 1.92
C GLY A 501 -11.69 16.96 2.25
N VAL A 502 -12.21 15.89 2.85
CA VAL A 502 -13.62 15.81 3.28
C VAL A 502 -13.92 16.80 4.42
N TYR A 503 -12.99 16.99 5.34
CA TYR A 503 -13.13 18.02 6.37
C TYR A 503 -13.21 19.43 5.76
N LEU A 504 -12.29 19.78 4.87
CA LEU A 504 -12.30 21.05 4.13
C LEU A 504 -13.59 21.23 3.33
N TRP A 505 -14.02 20.19 2.62
CA TRP A 505 -15.32 20.19 1.94
C TRP A 505 -16.46 20.54 2.89
N SER A 506 -16.51 19.93 4.07
CA SER A 506 -17.57 20.18 5.04
C SER A 506 -17.61 21.65 5.51
N LEU A 507 -16.44 22.29 5.64
CA LEU A 507 -16.33 23.69 6.01
C LEU A 507 -16.77 24.64 4.90
N LEU A 508 -16.39 24.34 3.66
CA LEU A 508 -16.70 25.16 2.47
C LEU A 508 -18.16 25.02 2.05
N ALA A 509 -18.72 23.80 2.10
CA ALA A 509 -20.07 23.52 1.64
C ALA A 509 -21.16 23.95 2.63
N ARG A 510 -20.84 24.10 3.93
CA ARG A 510 -21.83 24.48 4.96
C ARG A 510 -22.58 25.79 4.68
N PRO A 511 -21.90 26.90 4.28
CA PRO A 511 -22.56 28.18 4.04
C PRO A 511 -23.25 28.27 2.67
N LEU A 512 -23.04 27.29 1.79
CA LEU A 512 -23.53 27.33 0.42
C LEU A 512 -24.92 26.72 0.30
N ASP A 513 -25.72 27.31 -0.55
CA ASP A 513 -26.99 26.77 -1.03
C ASP A 513 -26.78 25.54 -1.94
N GLN A 514 -27.81 25.02 -2.51
CA GLN A 514 -27.76 23.86 -3.40
C GLN A 514 -26.88 24.13 -4.63
N TYR A 515 -26.99 25.28 -5.25
CA TYR A 515 -26.22 25.62 -6.46
C TYR A 515 -24.75 25.88 -6.15
N GLY A 516 -24.45 26.54 -5.05
CA GLY A 516 -23.10 26.74 -4.57
C GLY A 516 -22.39 25.41 -4.24
N ARG A 517 -23.10 24.44 -3.64
CA ARG A 517 -22.55 23.09 -3.40
C ARG A 517 -22.28 22.33 -4.71
N LEU A 518 -23.17 22.47 -5.69
CA LEU A 518 -22.99 21.86 -7.01
C LEU A 518 -21.79 22.47 -7.73
N ALA A 519 -21.66 23.80 -7.70
CA ALA A 519 -20.50 24.50 -8.27
C ALA A 519 -19.19 24.06 -7.60
N LEU A 520 -19.17 23.97 -6.26
CA LEU A 520 -18.00 23.48 -5.52
C LEU A 520 -17.66 22.02 -5.88
N ALA A 521 -18.67 21.15 -6.06
CA ALA A 521 -18.46 19.78 -6.49
C ALA A 521 -17.87 19.72 -7.91
N ALA A 522 -18.39 20.54 -8.83
CA ALA A 522 -17.87 20.62 -10.18
C ALA A 522 -16.41 21.10 -10.19
N LEU A 523 -16.06 22.12 -9.40
CA LEU A 523 -14.69 22.60 -9.23
C LEU A 523 -13.76 21.50 -8.69
N LEU A 524 -14.20 20.72 -7.71
CA LEU A 524 -13.42 19.59 -7.19
C LEU A 524 -13.17 18.54 -8.28
N VAL A 525 -14.20 18.18 -9.05
CA VAL A 525 -14.06 17.21 -10.15
C VAL A 525 -13.10 17.73 -11.22
N ILE A 526 -13.22 19.01 -11.60
CA ILE A 526 -12.32 19.64 -12.57
C ILE A 526 -10.88 19.64 -12.03
N ALA A 527 -10.67 19.99 -10.77
CA ALA A 527 -9.34 19.99 -10.16
C ALA A 527 -8.72 18.58 -10.14
N LEU A 528 -9.49 17.56 -9.73
CA LEU A 528 -9.03 16.18 -9.75
C LEU A 528 -8.73 15.69 -11.17
N ALA A 529 -9.56 16.04 -12.14
CA ALA A 529 -9.33 15.70 -13.55
C ALA A 529 -8.06 16.39 -14.09
N ALA A 530 -7.86 17.67 -13.79
CA ALA A 530 -6.66 18.42 -14.20
C ALA A 530 -5.38 17.82 -13.59
N VAL A 531 -5.41 17.51 -12.28
CA VAL A 531 -4.28 16.81 -11.61
C VAL A 531 -4.06 15.44 -12.24
N GLY A 532 -5.12 14.68 -12.51
CA GLY A 532 -5.01 13.36 -13.14
C GLY A 532 -4.40 13.41 -14.56
N VAL A 533 -4.82 14.38 -15.37
CA VAL A 533 -4.25 14.60 -16.71
C VAL A 533 -2.78 15.00 -16.62
N ASN A 534 -2.44 15.92 -15.71
CA ASN A 534 -1.05 16.33 -15.48
C ASN A 534 -0.19 15.15 -15.01
N ASN A 535 -0.67 14.39 -14.04
CA ASN A 535 0.01 13.20 -13.52
C ASN A 535 0.28 12.18 -14.62
N TRP A 536 -0.72 11.91 -15.47
CA TRP A 536 -0.55 11.00 -16.59
C TRP A 536 0.47 11.53 -17.61
N ARG A 537 0.39 12.80 -17.97
CA ARG A 537 1.33 13.42 -18.92
C ARG A 537 2.76 13.34 -18.39
N THR A 538 2.99 13.74 -17.15
CA THR A 538 4.31 13.70 -16.51
C THR A 538 4.86 12.28 -16.49
N TYR A 539 4.04 11.30 -16.08
CA TYR A 539 4.43 9.88 -16.05
C TYR A 539 4.75 9.34 -17.45
N ALA A 540 3.88 9.58 -18.43
CA ALA A 540 4.06 9.09 -19.78
C ALA A 540 5.29 9.71 -20.48
N THR A 541 5.50 11.02 -20.32
CA THR A 541 6.67 11.72 -20.90
C THR A 541 7.95 11.17 -20.32
N TRP A 542 8.08 11.13 -18.99
CA TRP A 542 9.25 10.55 -18.33
C TRP A 542 9.51 9.11 -18.78
N SER A 543 8.50 8.29 -18.80
CA SER A 543 8.59 6.87 -19.10
C SER A 543 9.11 6.59 -20.52
N VAL A 544 8.83 7.48 -21.48
CA VAL A 544 9.33 7.37 -22.86
C VAL A 544 10.72 7.95 -23.01
N THR A 545 11.04 9.01 -22.27
CA THR A 545 12.32 9.72 -22.38
C THR A 545 13.47 9.10 -21.57
N SER A 546 13.14 8.27 -20.57
CA SER A 546 14.12 7.67 -19.64
C SER A 546 14.53 6.24 -20.00
N VAL A 547 14.36 5.84 -21.27
CA VAL A 547 14.70 4.47 -21.72
C VAL A 547 16.20 4.26 -21.75
N GLN A 548 16.65 3.23 -21.04
CA GLN A 548 18.07 2.84 -21.02
C GLN A 548 18.52 2.25 -22.38
N PRO A 549 19.79 2.44 -22.77
CA PRO A 549 20.33 1.88 -24.02
C PRO A 549 20.11 0.37 -24.18
N ARG A 550 20.25 -0.40 -23.09
CA ARG A 550 19.99 -1.87 -23.06
C ARG A 550 18.57 -2.22 -23.50
N THR A 551 17.58 -1.55 -22.95
CA THR A 551 16.17 -1.77 -23.30
C THR A 551 15.91 -1.39 -24.76
N SER A 552 16.50 -0.29 -25.23
CA SER A 552 16.36 0.15 -26.63
C SER A 552 16.97 -0.88 -27.58
N MET A 553 18.13 -1.40 -27.25
CA MET A 553 18.82 -2.42 -28.04
C MET A 553 18.05 -3.75 -28.05
N ALA A 554 17.60 -4.23 -26.87
CA ALA A 554 16.81 -5.46 -26.80
C ALA A 554 15.52 -5.37 -27.60
N ARG A 555 14.81 -4.23 -27.54
CA ARG A 555 13.60 -3.98 -28.37
C ARG A 555 13.90 -3.88 -29.87
N PHE A 556 15.06 -3.36 -30.25
CA PHE A 556 15.49 -3.36 -31.64
C PHE A 556 15.74 -4.79 -32.12
N ILE A 557 16.52 -5.57 -31.36
CA ILE A 557 16.85 -6.97 -31.69
C ILE A 557 15.57 -7.82 -31.80
N SER A 558 14.61 -7.66 -30.88
CA SER A 558 13.35 -8.43 -30.90
C SER A 558 12.46 -8.18 -32.12
N ARG A 559 12.74 -7.13 -32.92
CA ARG A 559 12.00 -6.79 -34.15
C ARG A 559 12.70 -7.28 -35.41
N LEU A 560 13.92 -7.79 -35.30
CA LEU A 560 14.66 -8.34 -36.45
C LEU A 560 14.02 -9.66 -36.88
N PRO A 561 14.12 -10.02 -38.14
CA PRO A 561 13.73 -11.35 -38.63
C PRO A 561 14.41 -12.45 -37.83
N GLY A 562 13.71 -13.57 -37.59
CA GLY A 562 14.21 -14.64 -36.72
C GLY A 562 15.48 -15.36 -37.22
N ASP A 563 15.85 -15.18 -38.48
CA ASP A 563 17.06 -15.67 -39.12
C ASP A 563 18.24 -14.66 -39.06
N THR A 564 18.03 -13.50 -38.47
CA THR A 564 19.06 -12.46 -38.34
C THR A 564 20.08 -12.84 -37.28
N GLN A 565 21.35 -12.94 -37.69
CA GLN A 565 22.46 -13.09 -36.75
C GLN A 565 22.85 -11.74 -36.14
N VAL A 566 22.83 -11.65 -34.82
CA VAL A 566 23.20 -10.45 -34.08
C VAL A 566 24.47 -10.72 -33.28
N LEU A 567 25.50 -9.89 -33.50
CA LEU A 567 26.74 -9.93 -32.74
C LEU A 567 26.84 -8.70 -31.84
N LEU A 568 26.92 -8.89 -30.54
CA LEU A 568 27.20 -7.84 -29.56
C LEU A 568 28.73 -7.71 -29.37
N VAL A 569 29.28 -6.61 -29.82
CA VAL A 569 30.75 -6.45 -29.94
C VAL A 569 31.38 -5.67 -28.79
N GLN A 570 30.59 -4.96 -28.00
CA GLN A 570 31.15 -4.03 -27.00
C GLN A 570 30.32 -3.95 -25.70
N GLU A 571 31.03 -3.95 -24.57
CA GLU A 571 30.42 -3.56 -23.29
C GLU A 571 29.75 -2.16 -23.38
N PRO A 572 28.61 -1.93 -22.68
CA PRO A 572 28.07 -2.73 -21.60
C PRO A 572 27.08 -3.83 -22.02
N PHE A 573 27.02 -4.22 -23.28
CA PHE A 573 26.06 -5.19 -23.80
C PHE A 573 26.64 -6.60 -23.77
N SER A 574 25.96 -7.53 -23.13
CA SER A 574 26.27 -8.95 -23.11
C SER A 574 25.00 -9.76 -23.29
N TRP A 575 25.09 -10.91 -23.97
CA TRP A 575 24.00 -11.87 -24.06
C TRP A 575 23.62 -12.46 -22.70
N ASP A 576 24.51 -12.40 -21.71
CA ASP A 576 24.22 -12.82 -20.33
C ASP A 576 23.40 -11.78 -19.56
N ASP A 577 23.23 -10.55 -20.09
CA ASP A 577 22.34 -9.56 -19.47
C ASP A 577 20.89 -10.04 -19.55
N SER A 578 20.22 -10.05 -18.40
CA SER A 578 18.85 -10.53 -18.27
C SER A 578 17.85 -9.84 -19.21
N VAL A 579 18.13 -8.60 -19.61
CA VAL A 579 17.29 -7.82 -20.55
C VAL A 579 17.30 -8.43 -21.94
N PHE A 580 18.40 -9.03 -22.38
CA PHE A 580 18.49 -9.71 -23.68
C PHE A 580 18.01 -11.16 -23.64
N GLN A 581 17.97 -11.77 -22.45
CA GLN A 581 17.52 -13.15 -22.30
C GLN A 581 16.00 -13.29 -22.12
N PHE A 582 15.30 -12.22 -21.81
CA PHE A 582 13.86 -12.17 -21.65
C PHE A 582 13.16 -11.67 -22.93
#